data_4d4161746aa77af2370b34c2607efedb
#
_entry.id   4d4161746aa77af2370b34c2607efedb
#
_cell.length_a   1.000
_cell.length_b   1.000
_cell.length_c   1.000
_cell.angle_alpha   90.00
_cell.angle_beta   90.00
_cell.angle_gamma   90.00
#
_symmetry.space_group_name_H-M   'P 1'
#
loop_
_entity.id
_entity.type
_entity.pdbx_description
1 polymer ?
#
loop_
_entity_poly.entity_id
_entity_poly.type
_entity_poly.pdbx_seq_one_letter_code
_entity_poly.pdbx_strand_id
1 'polypeptide(L)' 'MRYMVVIEKGSTSYGAFVPDLPGCIAVGETEAEALTLIQEAIQSDMSGNLP' A
#
# COMPACT_ATOMS: atom_id res chain seq x y z
N MET A 1 -1.26 -15.58 -1.87
CA MET A 1 -0.69 -14.88 -2.98
C MET A 1 0.22 -13.82 -2.52
N ARG A 2 1.19 -13.51 -3.33
CA ARG A 2 2.13 -12.46 -2.99
C ARG A 2 2.01 -11.34 -3.94
N TYR A 3 2.14 -10.14 -3.44
CA TYR A 3 2.16 -8.97 -4.28
C TYR A 3 3.46 -8.24 -4.06
N MET A 4 4.00 -7.67 -5.11
CA MET A 4 5.17 -6.81 -4.98
C MET A 4 4.71 -5.44 -4.50
N VAL A 5 5.35 -4.93 -3.47
CA VAL A 5 5.06 -3.60 -2.97
C VAL A 5 6.26 -2.72 -3.28
N VAL A 6 6.02 -1.60 -3.91
CA VAL A 6 7.08 -0.66 -4.24
C VAL A 6 7.00 0.50 -3.26
N ILE A 7 8.12 0.83 -2.65
CA ILE A 7 8.20 1.94 -1.70
C ILE A 7 9.01 3.03 -2.34
N GLU A 8 8.50 4.25 -2.29
CA GLU A 8 9.21 5.40 -2.80
C GLU A 8 9.34 6.44 -1.70
N LYS A 9 10.52 6.99 -1.56
CA LYS A 9 10.75 8.00 -0.54
C LYS A 9 10.60 9.37 -1.17
N GLY A 10 9.71 10.17 -0.63
CA GLY A 10 9.58 11.56 -1.03
C GLY A 10 10.37 12.45 -0.11
N SER A 11 10.18 13.75 -0.24
CA SER A 11 10.92 14.70 0.57
C SER A 11 10.46 14.68 2.02
N THR A 12 9.20 14.42 2.25
CA THR A 12 8.67 14.44 3.62
C THR A 12 7.85 13.23 3.96
N SER A 13 7.73 12.29 3.04
CA SER A 13 6.88 11.14 3.29
C SER A 13 7.34 9.96 2.47
N TYR A 14 6.74 8.82 2.71
CA TYR A 14 7.00 7.60 1.96
C TYR A 14 5.72 7.18 1.29
N GLY A 15 5.82 6.77 0.04
CA GLY A 15 4.68 6.24 -0.68
C GLY A 15 4.86 4.76 -0.94
N ALA A 16 3.79 4.02 -0.96
CA ALA A 16 3.81 2.60 -1.28
C ALA A 16 2.73 2.31 -2.28
N PHE A 17 3.00 1.44 -3.23
CA PHE A 17 1.95 1.04 -4.15
C PHE A 17 2.21 -0.39 -4.62
N VAL A 18 1.17 -0.99 -5.14
CA VAL A 18 1.23 -2.35 -5.65
C VAL A 18 0.94 -2.29 -7.14
N PRO A 19 1.93 -2.53 -7.99
CA PRO A 19 1.71 -2.43 -9.44
C PRO A 19 0.60 -3.34 -9.95
N ASP A 20 0.43 -4.49 -9.34
CA ASP A 20 -0.57 -5.43 -9.78
C ASP A 20 -1.99 -5.07 -9.36
N LEU A 21 -2.14 -4.10 -8.47
CA LEU A 21 -3.45 -3.71 -7.98
C LEU A 21 -3.63 -2.21 -8.22
N PRO A 22 -4.15 -1.83 -9.36
CA PRO A 22 -4.30 -0.41 -9.68
C PRO A 22 -5.13 0.29 -8.59
N GLY A 23 -4.68 1.44 -8.20
CA GLY A 23 -5.37 2.19 -7.16
C GLY A 23 -4.97 1.81 -5.75
N CYS A 24 -4.14 0.79 -5.58
CA CYS A 24 -3.72 0.39 -4.25
C CYS A 24 -2.48 1.19 -3.88
N ILE A 25 -2.68 2.32 -3.24
CA ILE A 25 -1.63 3.28 -2.91
C ILE A 25 -1.79 3.71 -1.47
N ALA A 26 -0.68 3.90 -0.79
CA ALA A 26 -0.69 4.40 0.58
C ALA A 26 0.47 5.36 0.79
N VAL A 27 0.31 6.30 1.70
CA VAL A 27 1.34 7.27 2.02
C VAL A 27 1.48 7.33 3.53
N GLY A 28 2.71 7.27 4.01
CA GLY A 28 2.98 7.35 5.44
C GLY A 28 4.15 8.26 5.72
N GLU A 29 4.33 8.60 6.97
CA GLU A 29 5.44 9.45 7.34
C GLU A 29 6.72 8.67 7.51
N THR A 30 6.62 7.36 7.67
CA THR A 30 7.78 6.48 7.74
C THR A 30 7.56 5.31 6.81
N GLU A 31 8.65 4.61 6.52
CA GLU A 31 8.54 3.44 5.68
C GLU A 31 7.64 2.39 6.34
N ALA A 32 7.81 2.19 7.64
CA ALA A 32 6.98 1.21 8.35
C ALA A 32 5.51 1.58 8.29
N GLU A 33 5.20 2.86 8.39
CA GLU A 33 3.83 3.30 8.33
C GLU A 33 3.26 3.07 6.94
N ALA A 34 4.01 3.39 5.91
CA ALA A 34 3.55 3.18 4.54
C ALA A 34 3.31 1.69 4.28
N LEU A 35 4.20 0.83 4.79
CA LEU A 35 4.00 -0.60 4.63
C LEU A 35 2.75 -1.10 5.34
N THR A 36 2.51 -0.62 6.54
CA THR A 36 1.31 -1.01 7.28
C THR A 36 0.06 -0.59 6.53
N LEU A 37 0.07 0.63 6.04
CA LEU A 37 -1.10 1.15 5.34
C LEU A 37 -1.33 0.42 4.02
N ILE A 38 -0.27 0.08 3.28
CA ILE A 38 -0.46 -0.61 2.03
C ILE A 38 -0.94 -2.04 2.28
N GLN A 39 -0.54 -2.67 3.35
CA GLN A 39 -1.03 -3.99 3.68
C GLN A 39 -2.52 -3.96 3.98
N GLU A 40 -2.96 -2.92 4.67
CA GLU A 40 -4.38 -2.76 4.93
C GLU A 40 -5.16 -2.51 3.64
N ALA A 41 -4.57 -1.76 2.72
CA ALA A 41 -5.22 -1.50 1.45
C ALA A 41 -5.34 -2.79 0.63
N ILE A 42 -4.32 -3.62 0.64
CA ILE A 42 -4.36 -4.89 -0.06
C ILE A 42 -5.45 -5.78 0.53
N GLN A 43 -5.52 -5.85 1.84
CA GLN A 43 -6.53 -6.69 2.49
C GLN A 43 -7.92 -6.20 2.17
N SER A 44 -8.12 -4.92 2.18
CA SER A 44 -9.40 -4.34 1.87
C SER A 44 -9.81 -4.66 0.43
N ASP A 45 -8.85 -4.58 -0.48
CA ASP A 45 -9.15 -4.84 -1.88
C ASP A 45 -9.49 -6.29 -2.09
N MET A 46 -8.83 -7.19 -1.36
CA MET A 46 -9.06 -8.59 -1.57
C MET A 46 -10.27 -9.11 -0.86
N SER A 47 -10.52 -8.61 0.35
CA SER A 47 -11.67 -9.10 1.04
C SER A 47 -12.85 -8.31 0.77
N GLY A 48 -12.66 -7.24 0.16
CA GLY A 48 -13.54 -6.42 0.11
C GLY A 48 -14.64 -6.40 -0.41
N ASN A 49 -14.99 -6.20 -0.51
CA ASN A 49 -16.06 -6.07 -1.12
C ASN A 49 -17.09 -6.83 -0.73
N LEU A 50 -17.02 -7.37 0.37
CA LEU A 50 -18.12 -8.04 0.75
C LEU A 50 -19.18 -7.22 1.10
N PRO A 51 -20.28 -7.39 0.67
CA PRO A 51 -21.42 -6.58 1.02
C PRO A 51 -21.78 -6.78 2.45
#